data_54d2c97ff32faa102576d0bfbea243b9
#
_entry.id   54d2c97ff32faa102576d0bfbea243b9
#
_cell.length_a   1.000
_cell.length_b   1.000
_cell.length_c   1.000
_cell.angle_alpha   90.00
_cell.angle_beta   90.00
_cell.angle_gamma   90.00
#
_symmetry.space_group_name_H-M   'P 1'
#
loop_
_entity.id
_entity.type
_entity.pdbx_description
1 polymer ?
#
loop_
_entity_poly.entity_id
_entity_poly.type
_entity_poly.pdbx_seq_one_letter_code
_entity_poly.pdbx_strand_id
1 'polypeptide(L)'
;MNKLFQRCLFVFLFIYILLSACLGAVVDMRLDISSDSFASSEPGVWESPIQNAKFPFDEAIYSWFAALENNEGFRLYIRFGMEDKRQSPWLYGGFWGKVKPRPDDILTSFTSGVIDLDQILLKKKAQSFQFRVVSEGDKVLSAPPSIHFIYTDNQATTDTLKKFAVPKVKGKSIILDIPFRSQNDSSGNSIINTCQSAALSSALEYFGKKINLEDIVQLIYDPEYDTKGIWPRIIATAHHYGFKAYIDRFRTWDDVRATLAENKAILASITMPKDGDYIDPPYSSMGGHIVVLNGVTEDGRV
;
A
#
# COMPACT_ATOMS: atom_id res chain seq x y z
N MET A 1 -5.73 26.49 -4.28
CA MET A 1 -5.01 25.20 -4.07
C MET A 1 -5.37 24.51 -2.75
N ASN A 2 -5.45 25.24 -1.64
CA ASN A 2 -5.53 24.62 -0.30
C ASN A 2 -6.87 23.96 0.09
N LYS A 3 -8.01 24.50 -0.35
CA LYS A 3 -9.36 23.97 0.02
C LYS A 3 -9.73 22.69 -0.74
N LEU A 4 -9.20 22.50 -1.94
CA LEU A 4 -9.41 21.30 -2.74
C LEU A 4 -8.74 20.06 -2.12
N PHE A 5 -7.50 20.21 -1.68
CA PHE A 5 -6.75 19.14 -1.02
C PHE A 5 -7.41 18.68 0.27
N GLN A 6 -7.92 19.63 1.05
CA GLN A 6 -8.63 19.34 2.30
C GLN A 6 -9.89 18.51 2.06
N ARG A 7 -10.63 18.78 0.95
CA ARG A 7 -11.85 18.03 0.62
C ARG A 7 -11.56 16.71 -0.10
N CYS A 8 -10.54 16.64 -0.94
CA CYS A 8 -10.15 15.38 -1.58
C CYS A 8 -9.67 14.34 -0.56
N LEU A 9 -8.89 14.74 0.44
CA LEU A 9 -8.49 13.82 1.51
C LEU A 9 -9.65 13.48 2.45
N PHE A 10 -10.58 14.43 2.70
CA PHE A 10 -11.84 14.19 3.41
C PHE A 10 -12.74 13.20 2.65
N VAL A 11 -12.71 13.18 1.35
CA VAL A 11 -13.52 12.23 0.56
C VAL A 11 -13.01 10.80 0.71
N PHE A 12 -11.70 10.57 0.81
CA PHE A 12 -11.17 9.23 1.11
C PHE A 12 -11.47 8.81 2.55
N LEU A 13 -11.27 9.70 3.49
CA LEU A 13 -11.65 9.51 4.88
C LEU A 13 -13.18 9.51 5.04
N PHE A 14 -13.92 10.34 4.28
CA PHE A 14 -15.36 10.50 4.39
C PHE A 14 -16.15 9.40 3.67
N ILE A 15 -15.69 8.86 2.56
CA ILE A 15 -16.26 7.64 1.96
C ILE A 15 -16.06 6.46 2.92
N TYR A 16 -14.91 6.34 3.56
CA TYR A 16 -14.69 5.34 4.60
C TYR A 16 -15.46 5.64 5.89
N ILE A 17 -15.59 6.90 6.30
CA ILE A 17 -16.37 7.32 7.47
C ILE A 17 -17.88 7.26 7.16
N LEU A 18 -18.35 7.59 5.96
CA LEU A 18 -19.77 7.45 5.60
C LEU A 18 -20.16 5.99 5.36
N LEU A 19 -19.30 5.16 4.75
CA LEU A 19 -19.52 3.71 4.77
C LEU A 19 -19.43 3.16 6.20
N SER A 20 -18.51 3.63 7.03
CA SER A 20 -18.41 3.19 8.42
C SER A 20 -19.49 3.73 9.33
N ALA A 21 -20.09 4.89 9.05
CA ALA A 21 -21.29 5.37 9.76
C ALA A 21 -22.54 4.53 9.44
N CYS A 22 -22.57 3.87 8.28
CA CYS A 22 -23.63 2.94 7.89
C CYS A 22 -23.28 1.46 8.09
N LEU A 23 -21.98 1.09 8.19
CA LEU A 23 -21.49 -0.29 8.16
C LEU A 23 -20.67 -0.73 9.38
N GLY A 24 -20.50 0.14 10.39
CA GLY A 24 -19.64 -0.15 11.53
C GLY A 24 -18.34 0.67 11.51
N ALA A 25 -17.60 0.57 12.58
CA ALA A 25 -16.39 1.33 12.77
C ALA A 25 -15.16 0.53 12.30
N VAL A 26 -14.18 1.22 11.75
CA VAL A 26 -12.98 0.63 11.15
C VAL A 26 -11.84 0.56 12.16
N VAL A 27 -11.18 -0.57 12.23
CA VAL A 27 -9.90 -0.74 12.93
C VAL A 27 -8.90 -1.41 12.02
N ASP A 28 -7.66 -0.96 12.06
CA ASP A 28 -6.53 -1.53 11.31
C ASP A 28 -5.37 -1.87 12.24
N MET A 29 -4.53 -2.77 11.78
CA MET A 29 -3.32 -3.19 12.46
C MET A 29 -2.22 -3.46 11.44
N ARG A 30 -1.04 -2.96 11.74
CA ARG A 30 0.19 -3.19 10.98
C ARG A 30 1.04 -4.28 11.63
N LEU A 31 1.63 -5.14 10.81
CA LEU A 31 2.57 -6.17 11.22
C LEU A 31 3.75 -6.23 10.24
N ASP A 32 4.96 -6.23 10.78
CA ASP A 32 6.19 -6.47 10.04
C ASP A 32 6.63 -7.92 10.24
N ILE A 33 6.87 -8.63 9.14
CA ILE A 33 7.37 -10.00 9.11
C ILE A 33 8.79 -9.94 8.57
N SER A 34 9.75 -10.17 9.45
CA SER A 34 11.18 -10.16 9.08
C SER A 34 11.51 -11.30 8.13
N SER A 35 12.42 -11.06 7.20
CA SER A 35 13.06 -12.07 6.36
C SER A 35 13.56 -13.27 7.19
N ASP A 36 14.19 -13.02 8.33
CA ASP A 36 14.78 -14.06 9.19
C ASP A 36 13.74 -14.98 9.85
N SER A 37 12.45 -14.59 9.84
CA SER A 37 11.37 -15.41 10.40
C SER A 37 10.87 -16.50 9.46
N PHE A 38 11.24 -16.43 8.18
CA PHE A 38 10.82 -17.43 7.20
C PHE A 38 11.65 -18.71 7.31
N ALA A 39 10.98 -19.84 7.20
CA ALA A 39 11.63 -21.15 7.12
C ALA A 39 11.66 -21.65 5.67
N SER A 40 12.78 -22.23 5.25
CA SER A 40 12.84 -22.90 3.94
C SER A 40 12.05 -24.22 4.03
N SER A 41 11.06 -24.39 3.17
CA SER A 41 10.29 -25.62 3.04
C SER A 41 10.89 -26.57 2.00
N GLU A 42 11.52 -25.98 0.95
CA GLU A 42 12.25 -26.67 -0.10
C GLU A 42 13.22 -25.66 -0.77
N PRO A 43 14.18 -26.09 -1.58
CA PRO A 43 15.11 -25.17 -2.26
C PRO A 43 14.38 -24.07 -3.04
N GLY A 44 14.63 -22.81 -2.69
CA GLY A 44 14.00 -21.66 -3.33
C GLY A 44 12.57 -21.35 -2.88
N VAL A 45 12.05 -22.04 -1.86
CA VAL A 45 10.73 -21.78 -1.28
C VAL A 45 10.85 -21.51 0.22
N TRP A 46 10.24 -20.41 0.65
CA TRP A 46 10.21 -20.03 2.06
C TRP A 46 8.77 -19.76 2.49
N GLU A 47 8.47 -20.15 3.72
CA GLU A 47 7.18 -19.85 4.34
C GLU A 47 7.38 -19.09 5.65
N SER A 48 6.57 -18.05 5.86
CA SER A 48 6.51 -17.38 7.15
C SER A 48 5.86 -18.28 8.19
N PRO A 49 6.06 -18.06 9.49
CA PRO A 49 5.17 -18.58 10.50
C PRO A 49 3.72 -18.14 10.23
N ILE A 50 2.75 -18.96 10.66
CA ILE A 50 1.35 -18.53 10.68
C ILE A 50 1.23 -17.36 11.66
N GLN A 51 0.72 -16.23 11.17
CA GLN A 51 0.50 -15.03 11.96
C GLN A 51 -0.96 -15.01 12.42
N ASN A 52 -1.19 -15.00 13.73
CA ASN A 52 -2.52 -14.81 14.30
C ASN A 52 -2.82 -13.32 14.36
N ALA A 53 -3.92 -12.90 13.74
CA ALA A 53 -4.38 -11.52 13.79
C ALA A 53 -4.85 -11.14 15.20
N LYS A 54 -4.71 -9.89 15.59
CA LYS A 54 -5.18 -9.37 16.89
C LYS A 54 -6.70 -9.23 16.96
N PHE A 55 -7.34 -9.20 15.81
CA PHE A 55 -8.79 -9.20 15.61
C PHE A 55 -9.10 -9.81 14.24
N PRO A 56 -10.30 -10.39 14.01
CA PRO A 56 -10.70 -10.86 12.70
C PRO A 56 -10.79 -9.71 11.71
N PHE A 57 -10.35 -9.94 10.46
CA PHE A 57 -10.27 -8.90 9.44
C PHE A 57 -10.91 -9.36 8.12
N ASP A 58 -11.38 -8.39 7.35
CA ASP A 58 -12.05 -8.59 6.04
C ASP A 58 -11.34 -7.87 4.89
N GLU A 59 -10.32 -7.07 5.18
CA GLU A 59 -9.50 -6.38 4.19
C GLU A 59 -8.05 -6.37 4.61
N ALA A 60 -7.13 -6.42 3.65
CA ALA A 60 -5.72 -6.22 3.92
C ALA A 60 -4.97 -5.71 2.69
N ILE A 61 -3.80 -5.12 2.95
CA ILE A 61 -2.82 -4.70 1.95
C ILE A 61 -1.44 -5.12 2.44
N TYR A 62 -0.56 -5.43 1.52
CA TYR A 62 0.81 -5.85 1.80
C TYR A 62 1.82 -5.07 0.96
N SER A 63 3.04 -5.08 1.41
CA SER A 63 4.21 -4.67 0.63
C SER A 63 5.43 -5.49 1.05
N TRP A 64 6.48 -5.46 0.26
CA TRP A 64 7.70 -6.21 0.54
C TRP A 64 8.93 -5.35 0.42
N PHE A 65 9.95 -5.78 1.12
CA PHE A 65 11.31 -5.30 1.01
C PHE A 65 12.25 -6.46 0.67
N ALA A 66 12.95 -6.34 -0.46
CA ALA A 66 13.98 -7.28 -0.88
C ALA A 66 15.18 -6.54 -1.46
N ALA A 67 16.35 -6.84 -0.99
CA ALA A 67 17.59 -6.49 -1.67
C ALA A 67 17.89 -7.59 -2.68
N LEU A 68 17.53 -7.38 -3.94
CA LEU A 68 17.77 -8.35 -5.01
C LEU A 68 19.09 -8.07 -5.71
N GLU A 69 19.83 -9.12 -6.00
CA GLU A 69 20.92 -9.09 -6.97
C GLU A 69 20.39 -9.23 -8.41
N ASN A 70 21.27 -8.98 -9.38
CA ASN A 70 20.92 -9.18 -10.79
C ASN A 70 20.49 -10.63 -11.05
N ASN A 71 19.40 -10.79 -11.80
CA ASN A 71 18.78 -12.08 -12.13
C ASN A 71 18.10 -12.81 -10.95
N GLU A 72 17.98 -12.21 -9.80
CA GLU A 72 17.10 -12.69 -8.73
C GLU A 72 15.67 -12.16 -8.92
N GLY A 73 14.70 -12.95 -8.46
CA GLY A 73 13.30 -12.58 -8.44
C GLY A 73 12.47 -13.59 -7.69
N PHE A 74 11.28 -13.18 -7.26
CA PHE A 74 10.37 -14.05 -6.51
C PHE A 74 8.93 -13.77 -6.84
N ARG A 75 8.09 -14.77 -6.55
CA ARG A 75 6.63 -14.65 -6.43
C ARG A 75 6.22 -14.75 -4.98
N LEU A 76 5.26 -13.91 -4.62
CA LEU A 76 4.64 -13.91 -3.30
C LEU A 76 3.27 -14.57 -3.38
N TYR A 77 3.00 -15.43 -2.38
CA TYR A 77 1.69 -16.03 -2.18
C TYR A 77 1.24 -15.82 -0.74
N ILE A 78 -0.07 -15.73 -0.55
CA ILE A 78 -0.69 -15.50 0.74
C ILE A 78 -1.81 -16.51 0.94
N ARG A 79 -1.96 -17.05 2.16
CA ARG A 79 -3.13 -17.83 2.54
C ARG A 79 -3.70 -17.36 3.86
N PHE A 80 -4.98 -17.63 4.07
CA PHE A 80 -5.75 -17.16 5.22
C PHE A 80 -6.34 -18.33 6.00
N GLY A 81 -6.27 -18.25 7.33
CA GLY A 81 -7.08 -19.06 8.22
C GLY A 81 -8.37 -18.32 8.54
N MET A 82 -9.49 -18.86 8.11
CA MET A 82 -10.82 -18.27 8.22
C MET A 82 -11.44 -18.51 9.60
N GLU A 83 -12.43 -17.71 10.00
CA GLU A 83 -13.16 -17.88 11.27
C GLU A 83 -13.81 -19.28 11.41
N ASP A 84 -14.23 -19.89 10.32
CA ASP A 84 -14.80 -21.25 10.29
C ASP A 84 -13.73 -22.36 10.31
N LYS A 85 -12.48 -22.02 10.68
CA LYS A 85 -11.31 -22.90 10.79
C LYS A 85 -10.81 -23.52 9.48
N ARG A 86 -11.36 -23.14 8.34
CA ARG A 86 -10.84 -23.54 7.03
C ARG A 86 -9.65 -22.68 6.66
N GLN A 87 -8.74 -23.23 5.87
CA GLN A 87 -7.68 -22.45 5.22
C GLN A 87 -8.07 -22.15 3.77
N SER A 88 -7.71 -20.96 3.30
CA SER A 88 -7.75 -20.66 1.87
C SER A 88 -6.67 -21.47 1.14
N PRO A 89 -6.78 -21.63 -0.19
CA PRO A 89 -5.61 -21.98 -1.00
C PRO A 89 -4.56 -20.88 -0.89
N TRP A 90 -3.35 -21.14 -1.41
CA TRP A 90 -2.36 -20.11 -1.65
C TRP A 90 -2.84 -19.20 -2.79
N LEU A 91 -2.95 -17.92 -2.52
CA LEU A 91 -3.36 -16.90 -3.48
C LEU A 91 -2.14 -16.10 -3.91
N TYR A 92 -2.07 -15.80 -5.18
CA TYR A 92 -0.98 -15.02 -5.76
C TYR A 92 -1.05 -13.56 -5.33
N GLY A 93 0.05 -13.07 -4.76
CA GLY A 93 0.20 -11.71 -4.26
C GLY A 93 1.14 -10.83 -5.10
N GLY A 94 1.62 -11.31 -6.25
CA GLY A 94 2.52 -10.53 -7.10
C GLY A 94 3.96 -11.02 -7.13
N PHE A 95 4.81 -10.26 -7.79
CA PHE A 95 6.22 -10.60 -7.97
C PHE A 95 7.14 -9.37 -7.90
N TRP A 96 8.42 -9.63 -7.68
CA TRP A 96 9.46 -8.62 -7.79
C TRP A 96 10.74 -9.20 -8.38
N GLY A 97 11.49 -8.36 -9.13
CA GLY A 97 12.71 -8.78 -9.81
C GLY A 97 12.44 -9.56 -11.08
N LYS A 98 13.39 -10.43 -11.45
CA LYS A 98 13.30 -11.27 -12.63
C LYS A 98 12.51 -12.54 -12.32
N VAL A 99 11.39 -12.73 -13.00
CA VAL A 99 10.55 -13.93 -12.86
C VAL A 99 10.25 -14.55 -14.22
N LYS A 100 9.91 -15.85 -14.23
CA LYS A 100 9.39 -16.54 -15.39
C LYS A 100 8.00 -16.00 -15.76
N PRO A 101 7.47 -16.28 -16.98
CA PRO A 101 6.09 -15.95 -17.30
C PRO A 101 5.12 -16.51 -16.25
N ARG A 102 4.04 -15.77 -15.98
CA ARG A 102 3.05 -16.18 -14.98
C ARG A 102 2.39 -17.50 -15.41
N PRO A 103 2.31 -18.52 -14.53
CA PRO A 103 1.56 -19.74 -14.82
C PRO A 103 0.07 -19.45 -15.00
N ASP A 104 -0.59 -20.19 -15.91
CA ASP A 104 -2.02 -20.01 -16.23
C ASP A 104 -2.94 -20.42 -15.08
N ASP A 105 -2.50 -21.34 -14.21
CA ASP A 105 -3.27 -21.91 -13.10
C ASP A 105 -3.12 -21.15 -11.78
N ILE A 106 -2.51 -19.96 -11.83
CA ILE A 106 -2.26 -19.15 -10.63
C ILE A 106 -3.57 -18.61 -10.05
N LEU A 107 -3.81 -18.83 -8.76
CA LEU A 107 -5.04 -18.43 -8.10
C LEU A 107 -4.91 -17.03 -7.50
N THR A 108 -5.82 -16.13 -7.83
CA THR A 108 -5.96 -14.81 -7.19
C THR A 108 -7.24 -14.73 -6.35
N SER A 109 -8.11 -15.77 -6.39
CA SER A 109 -9.38 -15.77 -5.68
C SER A 109 -9.79 -17.16 -5.19
N PHE A 110 -10.70 -17.18 -4.23
CA PHE A 110 -11.35 -18.37 -3.71
C PHE A 110 -12.78 -18.02 -3.28
N THR A 111 -13.55 -18.99 -2.79
CA THR A 111 -14.97 -18.79 -2.44
C THR A 111 -15.22 -17.60 -1.51
N SER A 112 -14.32 -17.35 -0.56
CA SER A 112 -14.49 -16.33 0.49
C SER A 112 -13.63 -15.08 0.31
N GLY A 113 -12.94 -14.90 -0.82
CA GLY A 113 -12.13 -13.71 -1.04
C GLY A 113 -11.37 -13.66 -2.36
N VAL A 114 -10.74 -12.53 -2.59
CA VAL A 114 -9.94 -12.23 -3.78
C VAL A 114 -8.75 -11.35 -3.39
N ILE A 115 -7.65 -11.50 -4.10
CA ILE A 115 -6.61 -10.49 -4.21
C ILE A 115 -6.85 -9.76 -5.53
N ASP A 116 -7.36 -8.53 -5.44
CA ASP A 116 -7.59 -7.65 -6.58
C ASP A 116 -6.38 -6.73 -6.73
N LEU A 117 -5.49 -7.07 -7.68
CA LEU A 117 -4.16 -6.50 -7.85
C LEU A 117 -3.29 -6.63 -6.59
N ASP A 118 -3.47 -5.75 -5.64
CA ASP A 118 -2.70 -5.64 -4.39
C ASP A 118 -3.58 -5.54 -3.14
N GLN A 119 -4.89 -5.43 -3.32
CA GLN A 119 -5.86 -5.37 -2.25
C GLN A 119 -6.50 -6.74 -1.98
N ILE A 120 -6.45 -7.17 -0.74
CA ILE A 120 -7.11 -8.38 -0.27
C ILE A 120 -8.51 -8.01 0.21
N LEU A 121 -9.53 -8.61 -0.40
CA LEU A 121 -10.94 -8.41 -0.06
C LEU A 121 -11.56 -9.74 0.32
N LEU A 122 -12.03 -9.86 1.57
CA LEU A 122 -12.60 -11.10 2.10
C LEU A 122 -14.11 -10.93 2.36
N LYS A 123 -14.92 -11.85 1.84
CA LYS A 123 -16.36 -11.92 2.11
C LYS A 123 -16.68 -12.48 3.50
N LYS A 124 -15.74 -13.20 4.09
CA LYS A 124 -15.75 -13.71 5.46
C LYS A 124 -14.44 -13.34 6.11
N LYS A 125 -14.46 -13.02 7.40
CA LYS A 125 -13.27 -12.60 8.11
C LYS A 125 -12.24 -13.71 8.25
N ALA A 126 -10.98 -13.35 8.15
CA ALA A 126 -9.84 -14.19 8.50
C ALA A 126 -9.37 -13.88 9.92
N GLN A 127 -8.77 -14.88 10.57
CA GLN A 127 -8.17 -14.78 11.92
C GLN A 127 -6.65 -14.95 11.89
N SER A 128 -6.13 -15.50 10.80
CA SER A 128 -4.69 -15.69 10.61
C SER A 128 -4.33 -15.63 9.15
N PHE A 129 -3.05 -15.47 8.89
CA PHE A 129 -2.49 -15.44 7.55
C PHE A 129 -1.07 -16.00 7.54
N GLN A 130 -0.60 -16.38 6.36
CA GLN A 130 0.76 -16.87 6.14
C GLN A 130 1.22 -16.46 4.75
N PHE A 131 2.51 -16.18 4.62
CA PHE A 131 3.15 -15.88 3.35
C PHE A 131 4.01 -17.04 2.88
N ARG A 132 4.06 -17.22 1.56
CA ARG A 132 5.02 -18.09 0.86
C ARG A 132 5.74 -17.26 -0.18
N VAL A 133 7.05 -17.41 -0.24
CA VAL A 133 7.93 -16.80 -1.24
C VAL A 133 8.54 -17.91 -2.08
N VAL A 134 8.43 -17.79 -3.40
CA VAL A 134 9.01 -18.73 -4.36
C VAL A 134 10.04 -17.98 -5.20
N SER A 135 11.27 -18.43 -5.15
CA SER A 135 12.34 -17.89 -6.02
C SER A 135 12.11 -18.31 -7.46
N GLU A 136 12.14 -17.35 -8.37
CA GLU A 136 11.80 -17.56 -9.78
C GLU A 136 12.85 -17.04 -10.77
N GLY A 137 13.85 -16.29 -10.28
CA GLY A 137 14.94 -15.76 -11.09
C GLY A 137 15.85 -16.84 -11.65
N ASP A 138 16.79 -16.46 -12.51
CA ASP A 138 17.84 -17.35 -12.97
C ASP A 138 18.79 -17.76 -11.83
N LYS A 139 18.83 -16.93 -10.79
CA LYS A 139 19.56 -17.16 -9.54
C LYS A 139 18.55 -17.31 -8.41
N VAL A 140 18.74 -18.33 -7.58
CA VAL A 140 17.94 -18.52 -6.37
C VAL A 140 18.21 -17.39 -5.39
N LEU A 141 17.14 -16.83 -4.80
CA LEU A 141 17.26 -15.81 -3.76
C LEU A 141 18.18 -16.26 -2.64
N SER A 142 19.01 -15.36 -2.17
CA SER A 142 19.84 -15.57 -0.98
C SER A 142 19.02 -15.56 0.32
N ALA A 143 17.94 -14.77 0.36
CA ALA A 143 17.01 -14.67 1.48
C ALA A 143 15.62 -14.24 0.99
N PRO A 144 14.52 -14.63 1.68
CA PRO A 144 13.19 -14.13 1.36
C PRO A 144 13.06 -12.64 1.70
N PRO A 145 12.10 -11.92 1.10
CA PRO A 145 11.82 -10.53 1.46
C PRO A 145 11.27 -10.42 2.88
N SER A 146 11.46 -9.28 3.51
CA SER A 146 10.60 -8.88 4.64
C SER A 146 9.26 -8.41 4.09
N ILE A 147 8.16 -8.71 4.81
CA ILE A 147 6.80 -8.34 4.42
C ILE A 147 6.24 -7.37 5.43
N HIS A 148 5.64 -6.32 4.90
CA HIS A 148 4.80 -5.39 5.64
C HIS A 148 3.34 -5.68 5.30
N PHE A 149 2.50 -5.88 6.32
CA PHE A 149 1.12 -6.29 6.17
C PHE A 149 0.21 -5.45 7.05
N ILE A 150 -0.81 -4.83 6.44
CA ILE A 150 -1.87 -4.13 7.15
C ILE A 150 -3.16 -4.89 6.92
N TYR A 151 -3.86 -5.19 8.00
CA TYR A 151 -5.17 -5.82 7.95
C TYR A 151 -6.20 -4.97 8.69
N THR A 152 -7.42 -5.00 8.20
CA THR A 152 -8.51 -4.11 8.60
C THR A 152 -9.76 -4.91 8.90
N ASP A 153 -10.44 -4.55 10.00
CA ASP A 153 -11.82 -4.91 10.25
C ASP A 153 -12.70 -3.69 9.92
N ASN A 154 -13.45 -3.78 8.83
CA ASN A 154 -14.37 -2.72 8.39
C ASN A 154 -15.70 -2.71 9.18
N GLN A 155 -15.88 -3.65 10.11
CA GLN A 155 -17.07 -3.81 10.94
C GLN A 155 -16.67 -4.07 12.41
N ALA A 156 -15.69 -3.32 12.90
CA ALA A 156 -15.14 -3.50 14.23
C ALA A 156 -16.17 -3.20 15.33
N THR A 157 -16.15 -3.98 16.41
CA THR A 157 -16.97 -3.73 17.57
C THR A 157 -16.46 -2.51 18.35
N THR A 158 -17.35 -1.91 19.15
CA THR A 158 -16.99 -0.78 20.05
C THR A 158 -15.82 -1.13 20.96
N ASP A 159 -15.75 -2.37 21.45
CA ASP A 159 -14.67 -2.82 22.34
C ASP A 159 -13.34 -2.94 21.58
N THR A 160 -13.36 -3.44 20.34
CA THR A 160 -12.18 -3.47 19.47
C THR A 160 -11.67 -2.07 19.19
N LEU A 161 -12.56 -1.13 18.88
CA LEU A 161 -12.19 0.29 18.66
C LEU A 161 -11.54 0.93 19.89
N LYS A 162 -12.08 0.73 21.08
CA LYS A 162 -11.50 1.25 22.32
C LYS A 162 -10.10 0.69 22.57
N LYS A 163 -9.92 -0.60 22.33
CA LYS A 163 -8.64 -1.30 22.51
C LYS A 163 -7.53 -0.80 21.58
N PHE A 164 -7.91 -0.41 20.37
CA PHE A 164 -6.97 0.04 19.32
C PHE A 164 -7.17 1.53 18.98
N ALA A 165 -7.55 2.34 19.97
CA ALA A 165 -7.72 3.78 19.80
C ALA A 165 -6.38 4.46 19.42
N VAL A 166 -6.47 5.41 18.49
CA VAL A 166 -5.32 6.22 18.08
C VAL A 166 -5.12 7.37 19.07
N PRO A 167 -3.88 7.63 19.51
CA PRO A 167 -3.58 8.79 20.34
C PRO A 167 -3.88 10.09 19.60
N LYS A 168 -4.49 11.06 20.29
CA LYS A 168 -4.70 12.40 19.74
C LYS A 168 -3.40 13.21 19.75
N VAL A 169 -3.02 13.76 18.63
CA VAL A 169 -1.87 14.65 18.49
C VAL A 169 -2.37 16.08 18.34
N LYS A 170 -2.08 16.95 19.32
CA LYS A 170 -2.47 18.37 19.24
C LYS A 170 -1.75 19.11 18.12
N GLY A 171 -2.53 19.84 17.33
CA GLY A 171 -2.23 20.32 16.02
C GLY A 171 -1.35 21.54 15.91
N LYS A 172 -0.02 21.36 15.92
CA LYS A 172 0.85 22.34 15.27
C LYS A 172 0.88 22.10 13.76
N SER A 173 1.11 23.15 12.99
CA SER A 173 1.39 23.00 11.55
C SER A 173 2.65 22.18 11.36
N ILE A 174 2.57 21.17 10.49
CA ILE A 174 3.70 20.34 10.08
C ILE A 174 3.73 20.38 8.57
N ILE A 175 4.77 20.95 7.99
CA ILE A 175 4.92 21.12 6.54
C ILE A 175 6.33 20.64 6.18
N LEU A 176 6.39 19.67 5.28
CA LEU A 176 7.64 19.18 4.69
C LEU A 176 7.86 19.91 3.36
N ASP A 177 9.07 20.41 3.13
CA ASP A 177 9.42 21.10 1.88
C ASP A 177 9.75 20.08 0.78
N ILE A 178 8.74 19.29 0.40
CA ILE A 178 8.89 18.25 -0.62
C ILE A 178 8.82 18.90 -2.01
N PRO A 179 9.86 18.73 -2.85
CA PRO A 179 9.90 19.34 -4.17
C PRO A 179 8.80 18.80 -5.08
N PHE A 180 8.21 19.67 -5.89
CA PHE A 180 7.23 19.27 -6.88
C PHE A 180 7.89 18.57 -8.08
N ARG A 181 7.34 17.44 -8.49
CA ARG A 181 7.66 16.75 -9.73
C ARG A 181 6.38 16.54 -10.55
N SER A 182 6.44 16.96 -11.82
CA SER A 182 5.32 16.79 -12.74
C SER A 182 5.30 15.38 -13.30
N GLN A 183 4.09 14.84 -13.50
CA GLN A 183 3.87 13.65 -14.32
C GLN A 183 3.81 13.95 -15.83
N ASN A 184 3.85 15.24 -16.20
CA ASN A 184 3.84 15.67 -17.60
C ASN A 184 5.28 15.65 -18.15
N ASP A 185 5.38 15.43 -19.45
CA ASP A 185 6.64 15.58 -20.16
C ASP A 185 7.06 17.07 -20.25
N SER A 186 8.24 17.32 -20.83
CA SER A 186 8.77 18.68 -21.01
C SER A 186 7.92 19.57 -21.91
N SER A 187 7.03 19.00 -22.71
CA SER A 187 6.08 19.71 -23.56
C SER A 187 4.72 19.94 -22.88
N GLY A 188 4.56 19.49 -21.62
CA GLY A 188 3.33 19.62 -20.85
C GLY A 188 2.29 18.52 -21.12
N ASN A 189 2.62 17.51 -21.94
CA ASN A 189 1.71 16.40 -22.18
C ASN A 189 1.69 15.43 -21.00
N SER A 190 0.51 15.04 -20.57
CA SER A 190 0.38 14.05 -19.49
C SER A 190 0.90 12.68 -19.93
N ILE A 191 1.85 12.15 -19.18
CA ILE A 191 2.27 10.74 -19.32
C ILE A 191 1.26 9.92 -18.53
N ILE A 192 0.41 9.20 -19.24
CA ILE A 192 -0.71 8.46 -18.64
C ILE A 192 -0.22 7.47 -17.56
N ASN A 193 -0.93 7.43 -16.44
CA ASN A 193 -0.69 6.51 -15.32
C ASN A 193 0.72 6.61 -14.70
N THR A 194 1.25 7.82 -14.50
CA THR A 194 2.56 8.05 -13.87
C THR A 194 2.49 8.95 -12.63
N CYS A 195 1.31 9.24 -12.10
CA CYS A 195 1.15 10.06 -10.90
C CYS A 195 1.93 9.49 -9.70
N GLN A 196 1.89 8.16 -9.49
CA GLN A 196 2.63 7.46 -8.45
C GLN A 196 4.15 7.57 -8.63
N SER A 197 4.61 7.53 -9.88
CA SER A 197 6.04 7.67 -10.20
C SER A 197 6.53 9.10 -9.92
N ALA A 198 5.74 10.10 -10.29
CA ALA A 198 6.04 11.51 -10.00
C ALA A 198 6.01 11.80 -8.49
N ALA A 199 5.02 11.28 -7.78
CA ALA A 199 4.92 11.40 -6.33
C ALA A 199 6.11 10.73 -5.63
N LEU A 200 6.50 9.52 -6.05
CA LEU A 200 7.68 8.84 -5.52
C LEU A 200 8.96 9.62 -5.83
N SER A 201 9.12 10.14 -7.06
CA SER A 201 10.27 10.98 -7.43
C SER A 201 10.41 12.21 -6.53
N SER A 202 9.28 12.88 -6.21
CA SER A 202 9.25 14.01 -5.27
C SER A 202 9.73 13.60 -3.88
N ALA A 203 9.23 12.48 -3.35
CA ALA A 203 9.63 11.99 -2.04
C ALA A 203 11.10 11.56 -1.99
N LEU A 204 11.60 10.85 -3.01
CA LEU A 204 13.01 10.45 -3.09
C LEU A 204 13.95 11.67 -3.15
N GLU A 205 13.57 12.70 -3.90
CA GLU A 205 14.36 13.92 -3.98
C GLU A 205 14.36 14.70 -2.67
N TYR A 206 13.24 14.74 -1.95
CA TYR A 206 13.17 15.31 -0.60
C TYR A 206 14.20 14.67 0.34
N PHE A 207 14.41 13.36 0.24
CA PHE A 207 15.43 12.64 1.00
C PHE A 207 16.83 12.64 0.33
N GLY A 208 17.05 13.53 -0.63
CA GLY A 208 18.37 13.78 -1.23
C GLY A 208 18.72 12.90 -2.43
N LYS A 209 17.79 12.10 -2.97
CA LYS A 209 18.06 11.23 -4.11
C LYS A 209 17.18 11.57 -5.33
N LYS A 210 17.75 12.35 -6.25
CA LYS A 210 17.09 12.71 -7.50
C LYS A 210 17.22 11.59 -8.53
N ILE A 211 16.08 11.02 -8.94
CA ILE A 211 15.98 9.93 -9.91
C ILE A 211 15.16 10.40 -11.11
N ASN A 212 15.54 9.95 -12.31
CA ASN A 212 14.75 10.20 -13.51
C ASN A 212 13.37 9.55 -13.40
N LEU A 213 12.35 10.22 -13.90
CA LEU A 213 10.98 9.72 -13.83
C LEU A 213 10.83 8.40 -14.61
N GLU A 214 11.48 8.29 -15.76
CA GLU A 214 11.45 7.10 -16.61
C GLU A 214 11.98 5.85 -15.91
N ASP A 215 13.07 5.99 -15.13
CA ASP A 215 13.67 4.88 -14.38
C ASP A 215 12.69 4.37 -13.30
N ILE A 216 12.00 5.29 -12.64
CA ILE A 216 10.96 4.96 -11.65
C ILE A 216 9.77 4.28 -12.34
N VAL A 217 9.31 4.82 -13.47
CA VAL A 217 8.18 4.26 -14.25
C VAL A 217 8.47 2.81 -14.67
N GLN A 218 9.68 2.52 -15.13
CA GLN A 218 10.07 1.16 -15.52
C GLN A 218 10.05 0.18 -14.35
N LEU A 219 10.52 0.57 -13.17
CA LEU A 219 10.51 -0.27 -11.98
C LEU A 219 9.11 -0.51 -11.43
N ILE A 220 8.25 0.51 -11.47
CA ILE A 220 6.86 0.41 -10.99
C ILE A 220 5.99 -0.40 -11.96
N TYR A 221 6.28 -0.38 -13.26
CA TYR A 221 5.48 -1.08 -14.25
C TYR A 221 5.39 -2.58 -13.97
N ASP A 222 4.17 -3.08 -13.94
CA ASP A 222 3.88 -4.51 -13.82
C ASP A 222 3.46 -5.08 -15.17
N PRO A 223 4.30 -5.90 -15.80
CA PRO A 223 3.98 -6.48 -17.12
C PRO A 223 2.93 -7.59 -17.08
N GLU A 224 2.65 -8.18 -15.91
CA GLU A 224 1.62 -9.22 -15.78
C GLU A 224 0.20 -8.65 -15.77
N TYR A 225 0.05 -7.41 -15.31
CA TYR A 225 -1.21 -6.68 -15.27
C TYR A 225 -1.26 -5.48 -16.23
N ASP A 226 -0.19 -5.23 -16.99
CA ASP A 226 -0.03 -4.07 -17.87
C ASP A 226 -0.39 -2.75 -17.17
N THR A 227 0.12 -2.56 -15.95
CA THR A 227 -0.21 -1.39 -15.13
C THR A 227 1.00 -0.84 -14.39
N LYS A 228 0.88 0.42 -13.95
CA LYS A 228 1.87 1.11 -13.11
C LYS A 228 1.32 1.45 -11.72
N GLY A 229 0.10 1.02 -11.38
CA GLY A 229 -0.64 1.42 -10.18
C GLY A 229 -0.51 0.48 -8.98
N ILE A 230 0.24 -0.61 -9.07
CA ILE A 230 0.36 -1.61 -8.00
C ILE A 230 1.21 -1.06 -6.85
N TRP A 231 0.62 -0.91 -5.69
CA TRP A 231 1.24 -0.26 -4.53
C TRP A 231 2.47 -0.99 -3.96
N PRO A 232 2.49 -2.31 -3.83
CA PRO A 232 3.70 -3.03 -3.43
C PRO A 232 4.92 -2.71 -4.31
N ARG A 233 4.72 -2.47 -5.61
CA ARG A 233 5.80 -2.12 -6.53
C ARG A 233 6.32 -0.70 -6.31
N ILE A 234 5.46 0.24 -5.93
CA ILE A 234 5.88 1.60 -5.53
C ILE A 234 6.79 1.51 -4.31
N ILE A 235 6.39 0.72 -3.32
CA ILE A 235 7.17 0.48 -2.09
C ILE A 235 8.49 -0.22 -2.41
N ALA A 236 8.47 -1.29 -3.21
CA ALA A 236 9.67 -2.01 -3.60
C ALA A 236 10.64 -1.12 -4.40
N THR A 237 10.13 -0.20 -5.22
CA THR A 237 10.94 0.79 -5.94
C THR A 237 11.62 1.77 -4.98
N ALA A 238 10.93 2.25 -3.94
CA ALA A 238 11.57 3.07 -2.91
C ALA A 238 12.70 2.31 -2.20
N HIS A 239 12.48 1.05 -1.88
CA HIS A 239 13.50 0.19 -1.28
C HIS A 239 14.68 -0.08 -2.21
N HIS A 240 14.44 -0.27 -3.52
CA HIS A 240 15.51 -0.40 -4.52
C HIS A 240 16.44 0.80 -4.50
N TYR A 241 15.93 1.99 -4.24
CA TYR A 241 16.73 3.21 -4.10
C TYR A 241 17.31 3.42 -2.69
N GLY A 242 17.11 2.49 -1.77
CA GLY A 242 17.73 2.49 -0.43
C GLY A 242 16.90 3.16 0.67
N PHE A 243 15.61 3.41 0.43
CA PHE A 243 14.72 4.03 1.41
C PHE A 243 13.77 3.03 2.04
N LYS A 244 13.49 3.19 3.32
CA LYS A 244 12.41 2.44 3.97
C LYS A 244 11.07 3.04 3.55
N ALA A 245 10.20 2.20 3.03
CA ALA A 245 8.84 2.55 2.66
C ALA A 245 7.88 1.42 3.05
N TYR A 246 6.64 1.75 3.28
CA TYR A 246 5.58 0.80 3.59
C TYR A 246 4.23 1.41 3.28
N ILE A 247 3.22 0.59 3.09
CA ILE A 247 1.84 1.02 2.96
C ILE A 247 1.29 1.20 4.37
N ASP A 248 0.54 2.28 4.59
CA ASP A 248 -0.16 2.52 5.85
C ASP A 248 -1.59 2.99 5.59
N ARG A 249 -2.44 2.87 6.60
CA ARG A 249 -3.81 3.36 6.58
C ARG A 249 -3.99 4.37 7.70
N PHE A 250 -4.44 5.55 7.34
CA PHE A 250 -4.70 6.60 8.30
C PHE A 250 -6.19 6.65 8.62
N ARG A 251 -6.55 6.49 9.89
CA ARG A 251 -7.92 6.57 10.38
C ARG A 251 -8.32 8.00 10.72
N THR A 252 -7.33 8.81 11.06
CA THR A 252 -7.53 10.17 11.55
C THR A 252 -6.47 11.12 11.01
N TRP A 253 -6.75 12.41 11.06
CA TRP A 253 -5.75 13.45 10.79
C TRP A 253 -4.63 13.48 11.83
N ASP A 254 -4.88 12.96 13.04
CA ASP A 254 -3.85 12.83 14.07
C ASP A 254 -2.80 11.78 13.67
N ASP A 255 -3.20 10.68 12.99
CA ASP A 255 -2.26 9.69 12.42
C ASP A 255 -1.37 10.34 11.36
N VAL A 256 -1.97 11.13 10.46
CA VAL A 256 -1.25 11.87 9.42
C VAL A 256 -0.25 12.84 10.04
N ARG A 257 -0.67 13.63 11.05
CA ARG A 257 0.21 14.55 11.76
C ARG A 257 1.36 13.85 12.45
N ALA A 258 1.10 12.73 13.12
CA ALA A 258 2.13 11.95 13.78
C ALA A 258 3.19 11.45 12.78
N THR A 259 2.75 10.96 11.62
CA THR A 259 3.64 10.48 10.56
C THR A 259 4.50 11.60 9.97
N LEU A 260 3.90 12.76 9.66
CA LEU A 260 4.64 13.93 9.16
C LEU A 260 5.62 14.47 10.22
N ALA A 261 5.25 14.43 11.52
CA ALA A 261 6.12 14.87 12.62
C ALA A 261 7.39 14.00 12.74
N GLU A 262 7.33 12.75 12.28
CA GLU A 262 8.50 11.88 12.19
C GLU A 262 9.33 12.11 10.92
N ASN A 263 9.07 13.19 10.18
CA ASN A 263 9.72 13.51 8.91
C ASN A 263 9.55 12.41 7.85
N LYS A 264 8.37 11.80 7.77
CA LYS A 264 8.02 10.81 6.76
C LYS A 264 7.15 11.44 5.67
N ALA A 265 7.59 11.35 4.42
CA ALA A 265 6.78 11.77 3.27
C ALA A 265 5.60 10.81 3.07
N ILE A 266 4.43 11.35 2.79
CA ILE A 266 3.20 10.58 2.57
C ILE A 266 2.79 10.69 1.11
N LEU A 267 2.72 9.55 0.42
CA LEU A 267 2.09 9.42 -0.87
C LEU A 267 0.63 9.00 -0.64
N ALA A 268 -0.30 9.92 -0.87
CA ALA A 268 -1.72 9.70 -0.61
C ALA A 268 -2.45 9.28 -1.88
N SER A 269 -3.17 8.15 -1.82
CA SER A 269 -4.13 7.79 -2.86
C SER A 269 -5.45 8.52 -2.64
N ILE A 270 -5.94 9.20 -3.68
CA ILE A 270 -7.17 9.98 -3.63
C ILE A 270 -8.09 9.62 -4.79
N THR A 271 -9.39 9.80 -4.60
CA THR A 271 -10.42 9.72 -5.64
C THR A 271 -11.27 10.99 -5.66
N MET A 272 -11.85 11.31 -6.81
CA MET A 272 -12.79 12.40 -6.97
C MET A 272 -14.07 11.86 -7.66
N PRO A 273 -15.07 11.41 -6.89
CA PRO A 273 -16.36 11.00 -7.45
C PRO A 273 -17.05 12.17 -8.20
N LYS A 274 -17.82 11.85 -9.24
CA LYS A 274 -18.51 12.85 -10.07
C LYS A 274 -19.43 13.77 -9.25
N ASP A 275 -20.08 13.22 -8.25
CA ASP A 275 -21.10 13.90 -7.42
C ASP A 275 -20.49 14.45 -6.11
N GLY A 276 -19.17 14.56 -6.03
CA GLY A 276 -18.47 15.12 -4.87
C GLY A 276 -18.59 16.64 -4.83
N ASP A 277 -18.67 17.19 -3.61
CA ASP A 277 -18.63 18.63 -3.37
C ASP A 277 -17.18 19.12 -3.32
N TYR A 278 -16.70 19.71 -4.42
CA TYR A 278 -15.32 20.17 -4.58
C TYR A 278 -15.26 21.68 -4.75
N ILE A 279 -14.18 22.29 -4.27
CA ILE A 279 -13.87 23.71 -4.49
C ILE A 279 -12.73 23.79 -5.51
N ASP A 280 -13.02 24.40 -6.67
CA ASP A 280 -12.06 24.61 -7.77
C ASP A 280 -11.25 23.35 -8.12
N PRO A 281 -11.89 22.21 -8.37
CA PRO A 281 -11.19 20.98 -8.67
C PRO A 281 -10.47 21.08 -10.02
N PRO A 282 -9.24 20.57 -10.15
CA PRO A 282 -8.53 20.56 -11.43
C PRO A 282 -9.15 19.61 -12.44
N TYR A 283 -10.04 18.71 -11.99
CA TYR A 283 -10.76 17.74 -12.82
C TYR A 283 -12.22 17.66 -12.38
N SER A 284 -13.11 17.28 -13.31
CA SER A 284 -14.54 17.06 -12.99
C SER A 284 -14.78 15.75 -12.21
N SER A 285 -13.95 14.75 -12.43
CA SER A 285 -13.92 13.49 -11.69
C SER A 285 -12.60 12.77 -11.94
N MET A 286 -12.21 11.87 -11.02
CA MET A 286 -10.99 11.11 -11.12
C MET A 286 -11.15 9.77 -10.39
N GLY A 287 -10.89 8.67 -11.09
CA GLY A 287 -11.07 7.32 -10.57
C GLY A 287 -10.05 6.95 -9.48
N GLY A 288 -8.82 7.41 -9.61
CA GLY A 288 -7.76 7.25 -8.62
C GLY A 288 -6.55 8.10 -9.00
N HIS A 289 -5.89 8.67 -8.00
CA HIS A 289 -4.70 9.48 -8.20
C HIS A 289 -3.78 9.40 -6.99
N ILE A 290 -2.48 9.39 -7.22
CA ILE A 290 -1.50 9.45 -6.13
C ILE A 290 -0.86 10.83 -6.13
N VAL A 291 -0.87 11.47 -4.98
CA VAL A 291 -0.31 12.80 -4.73
C VAL A 291 0.62 12.75 -3.52
N VAL A 292 1.52 13.72 -3.42
CA VAL A 292 2.32 13.91 -2.21
C VAL A 292 1.56 14.83 -1.26
N LEU A 293 1.39 14.40 -0.03
CA LEU A 293 0.85 15.21 1.06
C LEU A 293 2.02 15.89 1.77
N ASN A 294 2.21 17.18 1.48
CA ASN A 294 3.34 17.94 2.00
C ASN A 294 3.18 18.34 3.47
N GLY A 295 1.97 18.43 3.97
CA GLY A 295 1.78 18.86 5.34
C GLY A 295 0.34 19.03 5.76
N VAL A 296 0.15 19.35 7.04
CA VAL A 296 -1.13 19.71 7.64
C VAL A 296 -0.93 20.95 8.50
N THR A 297 -1.68 22.01 8.22
CA THR A 297 -1.64 23.25 9.00
C THR A 297 -2.47 23.12 10.29
N GLU A 298 -2.28 24.04 11.24
CA GLU A 298 -3.02 24.07 12.50
C GLU A 298 -4.54 24.22 12.28
N ASP A 299 -4.96 24.98 11.27
CA ASP A 299 -6.35 25.16 10.85
C ASP A 299 -6.87 24.02 9.95
N GLY A 300 -6.11 22.94 9.81
CA GLY A 300 -6.52 21.71 9.10
C GLY A 300 -6.42 21.76 7.58
N ARG A 301 -5.72 22.73 6.99
CA ARG A 301 -5.42 22.73 5.54
C ARG A 301 -4.29 21.76 5.24
N VAL A 302 -4.34 21.18 4.04
CA VAL A 302 -3.33 20.26 3.50
C VAL A 302 -2.83 20.72 2.15
#